data_f9a6136bab32d0120922ab9554a7c0d2
#
_entry.id   f9a6136bab32d0120922ab9554a7c0d2
#
_cell.length_a   1.000
_cell.length_b   1.000
_cell.length_c   1.000
_cell.angle_alpha   90.00
_cell.angle_beta   90.00
_cell.angle_gamma   90.00
#
_symmetry.space_group_name_H-M   'P 1'
#
loop_
_entity.id
_entity.type
_entity.pdbx_description
1 polymer ?
#
loop_
_entity_poly.entity_id
_entity_poly.type
_entity_poly.pdbx_seq_one_letter_code
_entity_poly.pdbx_strand_id
1 'polypeptide(L)'
;MKKKIAIFHPWIKSRGGAEKTVLELLKNFKGSELYTWVYEKDNTFEEFKKYKINVIGNNFFRRFSHSNILRGLFLISSFSSKIPLEKYDLFLISTSGVGEFILFKNYKPGKTYAYVHTPLRDADKDIINWNLKNKHRNIISKTIYLLAVNVYK
;
A
#
# COMPACT_ATOMS: atom_id res chain seq x y z
N MET A 1 -25.63 -13.76 8.54
CA MET A 1 -24.43 -14.26 7.84
C MET A 1 -23.23 -13.35 8.15
N LYS A 2 -22.05 -13.92 8.42
CA LYS A 2 -20.85 -13.14 8.71
C LYS A 2 -20.28 -12.65 7.38
N LYS A 3 -20.11 -11.32 7.23
CA LYS A 3 -19.54 -10.73 6.01
C LYS A 3 -18.07 -11.15 5.82
N LYS A 4 -17.72 -11.55 4.61
CA LYS A 4 -16.33 -11.84 4.21
C LYS A 4 -15.67 -10.55 3.75
N ILE A 5 -14.55 -10.18 4.37
CA ILE A 5 -13.86 -8.91 4.12
C ILE A 5 -12.45 -9.18 3.64
N ALA A 6 -12.08 -8.56 2.51
CA ALA A 6 -10.69 -8.43 2.12
C ALA A 6 -10.15 -7.10 2.65
N ILE A 7 -9.01 -7.14 3.32
CA ILE A 7 -8.28 -5.94 3.76
C ILE A 7 -7.00 -5.87 2.93
N PHE A 8 -6.69 -4.72 2.35
CA PHE A 8 -5.44 -4.50 1.66
C PHE A 8 -4.61 -3.44 2.39
N HIS A 9 -3.33 -3.71 2.56
CA HIS A 9 -2.34 -2.74 3.01
C HIS A 9 -1.04 -2.94 2.22
N PRO A 10 -0.43 -1.87 1.66
CA PRO A 10 0.67 -2.04 0.68
C PRO A 10 1.90 -2.75 1.26
N TRP A 11 2.27 -2.49 2.50
CA TRP A 11 3.45 -3.10 3.13
C TRP A 11 3.26 -3.38 4.61
N ILE A 12 3.54 -4.60 5.00
CA ILE A 12 3.65 -5.05 6.40
C ILE A 12 5.12 -5.36 6.66
N LYS A 13 5.91 -4.34 7.01
CA LYS A 13 7.37 -4.45 7.11
C LYS A 13 8.00 -3.68 8.27
N SER A 14 7.18 -3.09 9.14
CA SER A 14 7.63 -2.34 10.29
C SER A 14 6.64 -2.47 11.45
N ARG A 15 7.01 -1.94 12.60
CA ARG A 15 6.13 -1.83 13.78
C ARG A 15 5.59 -0.41 13.88
N GLY A 16 4.96 0.06 12.79
CA GLY A 16 4.43 1.41 12.67
C GLY A 16 2.97 1.54 13.09
N GLY A 17 2.48 2.79 13.12
CA GLY A 17 1.08 3.10 13.44
C GLY A 17 0.10 2.56 12.42
N ALA A 18 0.46 2.57 11.14
CA ALA A 18 -0.37 2.03 10.07
C ALA A 18 -0.55 0.52 10.21
N GLU A 19 0.54 -0.22 10.44
CA GLU A 19 0.50 -1.67 10.68
C GLU A 19 -0.31 -2.00 11.96
N LYS A 20 -0.18 -1.19 13.02
CA LYS A 20 -0.99 -1.36 14.23
C LYS A 20 -2.48 -1.18 13.92
N THR A 21 -2.86 -0.19 13.12
CA THR A 21 -4.25 -0.01 12.70
C THR A 21 -4.75 -1.21 11.89
N VAL A 22 -3.93 -1.77 10.99
CA VAL A 22 -4.30 -2.99 10.24
C VAL A 22 -4.55 -4.16 11.19
N LEU A 23 -3.74 -4.32 12.23
CA LEU A 23 -3.99 -5.34 13.26
C LEU A 23 -5.33 -5.14 13.97
N GLU A 24 -5.67 -3.90 14.32
CA GLU A 24 -6.96 -3.61 14.93
C GLU A 24 -8.11 -3.89 13.97
N LEU A 25 -7.97 -3.60 12.68
CA LEU A 25 -8.95 -3.98 11.66
C LEU A 25 -9.14 -5.49 11.59
N LEU A 26 -8.04 -6.26 11.56
CA LEU A 26 -8.08 -7.74 11.55
C LEU A 26 -8.73 -8.33 12.80
N LYS A 27 -8.49 -7.74 13.97
CA LYS A 27 -9.12 -8.15 15.25
C LYS A 27 -10.62 -7.94 15.25
N ASN A 28 -11.06 -6.77 14.76
CA ASN A 28 -12.47 -6.38 14.77
C ASN A 28 -13.25 -7.05 13.64
N PHE A 29 -12.67 -7.23 12.47
CA PHE A 29 -13.30 -7.93 11.35
C PHE A 29 -12.89 -9.40 11.33
N LYS A 30 -13.38 -10.18 12.29
CA LYS A 30 -13.05 -11.60 12.44
C LYS A 30 -13.34 -12.39 11.15
N GLY A 31 -12.31 -13.11 10.66
CA GLY A 31 -12.39 -13.90 9.44
C GLY A 31 -12.11 -13.10 8.16
N SER A 32 -11.65 -11.84 8.30
CA SER A 32 -11.08 -11.10 7.18
C SER A 32 -9.74 -11.70 6.74
N GLU A 33 -9.37 -11.48 5.47
CA GLU A 33 -8.09 -11.86 4.90
C GLU A 33 -7.30 -10.60 4.55
N LEU A 34 -6.01 -10.60 4.90
CA LEU A 34 -5.10 -9.50 4.56
C LEU A 34 -4.41 -9.77 3.24
N TYR A 35 -4.40 -8.78 2.38
CA TYR A 35 -3.63 -8.71 1.13
C TYR A 35 -2.57 -7.63 1.26
N THR A 36 -1.36 -7.93 0.81
CA THR A 36 -0.23 -6.98 0.85
C THR A 36 0.73 -7.25 -0.30
N TRP A 37 1.48 -6.24 -0.71
CA TRP A 37 2.57 -6.44 -1.66
C TRP A 37 3.84 -6.95 -1.00
N VAL A 38 4.11 -6.53 0.25
CA VAL A 38 5.32 -6.92 1.00
C VAL A 38 4.93 -7.31 2.41
N TYR A 39 5.42 -8.49 2.84
CA TYR A 39 5.31 -8.96 4.21
C TYR A 39 6.68 -9.41 4.73
N GLU A 40 7.21 -8.69 5.73
CA GLU A 40 8.46 -8.99 6.42
C GLU A 40 8.14 -9.42 7.85
N LYS A 41 7.87 -10.71 8.01
CA LYS A 41 7.34 -11.32 9.25
C LYS A 41 8.20 -11.06 10.49
N ASP A 42 9.51 -10.86 10.31
CA ASP A 42 10.46 -10.71 11.42
C ASP A 42 10.66 -9.24 11.80
N ASN A 43 10.28 -8.31 10.92
CA ASN A 43 10.42 -6.87 11.13
C ASN A 43 9.12 -6.17 11.57
N THR A 44 8.01 -6.90 11.61
CA THR A 44 6.69 -6.36 11.99
C THR A 44 6.18 -6.95 13.31
N PHE A 45 4.93 -6.64 13.66
CA PHE A 45 4.28 -7.18 14.84
C PHE A 45 4.05 -8.69 14.71
N GLU A 46 4.38 -9.45 15.75
CA GLU A 46 4.23 -10.92 15.75
C GLU A 46 2.78 -11.38 15.61
N GLU A 47 1.83 -10.55 16.05
CA GLU A 47 0.41 -10.82 15.97
C GLU A 47 -0.08 -11.06 14.54
N PHE A 48 0.62 -10.53 13.53
CA PHE A 48 0.30 -10.81 12.13
C PHE A 48 0.39 -12.30 11.77
N LYS A 49 1.24 -13.05 12.47
CA LYS A 49 1.39 -14.50 12.25
C LYS A 49 0.10 -15.31 12.53
N LYS A 50 -0.85 -14.70 13.26
CA LYS A 50 -2.15 -15.33 13.59
C LYS A 50 -3.19 -15.17 12.49
N TYR A 51 -2.91 -14.38 11.46
CA TYR A 51 -3.86 -14.05 10.41
C TYR A 51 -3.43 -14.63 9.07
N LYS A 52 -4.43 -14.87 8.20
CA LYS A 52 -4.17 -15.26 6.82
C LYS A 52 -3.71 -14.04 6.03
N ILE A 53 -2.44 -14.04 5.61
CA ILE A 53 -1.82 -12.97 4.84
C ILE A 53 -1.50 -13.49 3.45
N ASN A 54 -2.10 -12.84 2.46
CA ASN A 54 -1.90 -13.13 1.05
C ASN A 54 -0.94 -12.09 0.47
N VAL A 55 0.29 -12.50 0.17
CA VAL A 55 1.27 -11.63 -0.49
C VAL A 55 1.01 -11.70 -1.99
N ILE A 56 0.62 -10.55 -2.57
CA ILE A 56 0.25 -10.41 -3.99
C ILE A 56 1.29 -9.57 -4.71
N GLY A 57 1.36 -9.73 -6.03
CA GLY A 57 2.31 -9.01 -6.86
C GLY A 57 3.42 -9.90 -7.41
N ASN A 58 4.33 -9.31 -8.15
CA ASN A 58 5.40 -10.05 -8.81
C ASN A 58 6.54 -10.35 -7.83
N ASN A 59 6.76 -11.65 -7.53
CA ASN A 59 7.80 -12.12 -6.63
C ASN A 59 9.22 -11.72 -7.09
N PHE A 60 9.44 -11.63 -8.39
CA PHE A 60 10.74 -11.21 -8.94
C PHE A 60 11.06 -9.78 -8.54
N PHE A 61 10.14 -8.84 -8.75
CA PHE A 61 10.34 -7.44 -8.40
C PHE A 61 10.32 -7.16 -6.90
N ARG A 62 9.69 -8.03 -6.10
CA ARG A 62 9.68 -7.90 -4.63
C ARG A 62 11.09 -7.91 -4.04
N ARG A 63 12.02 -8.68 -4.64
CA ARG A 63 13.43 -8.73 -4.23
C ARG A 63 14.13 -7.38 -4.33
N PHE A 64 13.63 -6.49 -5.18
CA PHE A 64 14.18 -5.17 -5.44
C PHE A 64 13.46 -4.04 -4.71
N SER A 65 12.49 -4.34 -3.83
CA SER A 65 11.72 -3.34 -3.09
C SER A 65 12.57 -2.43 -2.20
N HIS A 66 13.76 -2.88 -1.84
CA HIS A 66 14.74 -2.11 -1.07
C HIS A 66 15.62 -1.17 -1.91
N SER A 67 15.70 -1.37 -3.21
CA SER A 67 16.45 -0.50 -4.12
C SER A 67 15.62 0.72 -4.53
N ASN A 68 16.14 1.93 -4.33
CA ASN A 68 15.43 3.17 -4.68
C ASN A 68 15.07 3.27 -6.17
N ILE A 69 15.94 2.77 -7.06
CA ILE A 69 15.75 2.81 -8.52
C ILE A 69 14.73 1.76 -8.95
N LEU A 70 14.87 0.52 -8.45
CA LEU A 70 14.02 -0.61 -8.84
C LEU A 70 12.67 -0.62 -8.11
N ARG A 71 12.53 0.20 -7.05
CA ARG A 71 11.29 0.38 -6.31
C ARG A 71 10.14 0.89 -7.21
N GLY A 72 10.45 1.74 -8.19
CA GLY A 72 9.47 2.18 -9.18
C GLY A 72 8.92 1.02 -10.02
N LEU A 73 9.79 0.14 -10.52
CA LEU A 73 9.39 -1.04 -11.29
C LEU A 73 8.55 -2.01 -10.44
N PHE A 74 8.95 -2.21 -9.18
CA PHE A 74 8.16 -3.00 -8.24
C PHE A 74 6.74 -2.41 -8.05
N LEU A 75 6.62 -1.10 -7.84
CA LEU A 75 5.33 -0.45 -7.69
C LEU A 75 4.46 -0.61 -8.95
N ILE A 76 5.00 -0.34 -10.13
CA ILE A 76 4.28 -0.50 -11.41
C ILE A 76 3.78 -1.94 -11.58
N SER A 77 4.63 -2.93 -11.31
CA SER A 77 4.24 -4.34 -11.39
C SER A 77 3.17 -4.70 -10.34
N SER A 78 3.23 -4.08 -9.16
CA SER A 78 2.30 -4.32 -8.07
C SER A 78 0.91 -3.75 -8.33
N PHE A 79 0.79 -2.66 -9.11
CA PHE A 79 -0.51 -2.10 -9.52
C PHE A 79 -1.33 -3.08 -10.37
N SER A 80 -0.68 -4.02 -11.04
CA SER A 80 -1.34 -5.08 -11.81
C SER A 80 -1.84 -6.26 -10.97
N SER A 81 -1.59 -6.26 -9.66
CA SER A 81 -1.99 -7.32 -8.76
C SER A 81 -3.50 -7.44 -8.65
N LYS A 82 -4.02 -8.66 -8.71
CA LYS A 82 -5.44 -8.95 -8.58
C LYS A 82 -5.78 -9.59 -7.25
N ILE A 83 -6.85 -9.14 -6.64
CA ILE A 83 -7.50 -9.73 -5.47
C ILE A 83 -8.81 -10.37 -5.94
N PRO A 84 -9.15 -11.60 -5.54
CA PRO A 84 -10.38 -12.26 -5.96
C PRO A 84 -11.61 -11.65 -5.23
N LEU A 85 -11.96 -10.40 -5.59
CA LEU A 85 -12.99 -9.61 -4.90
C LEU A 85 -14.39 -10.23 -4.99
N GLU A 86 -14.64 -11.13 -5.92
CA GLU A 86 -15.88 -11.88 -6.03
C GLU A 86 -16.18 -12.75 -4.80
N LYS A 87 -15.14 -13.16 -4.07
CA LYS A 87 -15.25 -13.97 -2.83
C LYS A 87 -15.59 -13.15 -1.59
N TYR A 88 -15.60 -11.81 -1.69
CA TYR A 88 -15.75 -10.91 -0.56
C TYR A 88 -16.96 -10.01 -0.72
N ASP A 89 -17.60 -9.72 0.42
CA ASP A 89 -18.73 -8.80 0.53
C ASP A 89 -18.25 -7.35 0.59
N LEU A 90 -17.02 -7.14 1.09
CA LEU A 90 -16.43 -5.81 1.29
C LEU A 90 -14.94 -5.85 1.04
N PHE A 91 -14.41 -4.80 0.41
CA PHE A 91 -13.00 -4.54 0.22
C PHE A 91 -12.59 -3.27 0.96
N LEU A 92 -11.69 -3.40 1.93
CA LEU A 92 -11.17 -2.29 2.73
C LEU A 92 -9.70 -2.06 2.40
N ILE A 93 -9.37 -0.85 1.95
CA ILE A 93 -8.01 -0.43 1.67
C ILE A 93 -7.51 0.41 2.83
N SER A 94 -6.43 -0.02 3.46
CA SER A 94 -5.70 0.74 4.48
C SER A 94 -4.45 1.32 3.83
N THR A 95 -4.38 2.63 3.66
CA THR A 95 -3.35 3.24 2.82
C THR A 95 -2.77 4.53 3.41
N SER A 96 -1.55 4.84 2.99
CA SER A 96 -0.86 6.12 3.22
C SER A 96 -0.35 6.70 1.90
N GLY A 97 -1.17 6.63 0.84
CA GLY A 97 -0.87 7.15 -0.49
C GLY A 97 -0.77 6.04 -1.55
N VAL A 98 0.41 5.52 -1.85
CA VAL A 98 0.62 4.58 -2.99
C VAL A 98 -0.23 3.30 -2.97
N GLY A 99 -0.81 2.93 -1.83
CA GLY A 99 -1.70 1.77 -1.72
C GLY A 99 -2.99 1.90 -2.52
N GLU A 100 -3.41 3.12 -2.84
CA GLU A 100 -4.63 3.40 -3.60
C GLU A 100 -4.55 2.90 -5.04
N PHE A 101 -3.35 2.77 -5.60
CA PHE A 101 -3.15 2.22 -6.95
C PHE A 101 -3.61 0.77 -7.11
N ILE A 102 -3.86 0.03 -6.01
CA ILE A 102 -4.49 -1.29 -6.07
C ILE A 102 -5.88 -1.23 -6.73
N LEU A 103 -6.56 -0.06 -6.67
CA LEU A 103 -7.88 0.17 -7.25
C LEU A 103 -7.93 0.02 -8.77
N PHE A 104 -6.82 0.23 -9.48
CA PHE A 104 -6.80 0.09 -10.95
C PHE A 104 -7.30 -1.28 -11.44
N LYS A 105 -7.10 -2.33 -10.64
CA LYS A 105 -7.51 -3.69 -10.98
C LYS A 105 -8.48 -4.30 -9.98
N ASN A 106 -8.77 -3.60 -8.88
CA ASN A 106 -9.51 -4.14 -7.74
C ASN A 106 -10.52 -3.12 -7.21
N TYR A 107 -11.47 -2.76 -8.04
CA TYR A 107 -12.55 -1.85 -7.64
C TYR A 107 -13.90 -2.54 -7.76
N LYS A 108 -14.73 -2.42 -6.72
CA LYS A 108 -16.09 -2.94 -6.68
C LYS A 108 -17.02 -1.82 -6.17
N PRO A 109 -17.86 -1.23 -7.04
CA PRO A 109 -18.75 -0.14 -6.65
C PRO A 109 -19.62 -0.51 -5.45
N GLY A 110 -19.77 0.41 -4.48
CA GLY A 110 -20.58 0.21 -3.27
C GLY A 110 -20.03 -0.80 -2.25
N LYS A 111 -18.88 -1.44 -2.53
CA LYS A 111 -18.25 -2.44 -1.65
C LYS A 111 -16.77 -2.17 -1.38
N THR A 112 -16.23 -1.08 -1.91
CA THR A 112 -14.84 -0.66 -1.70
C THR A 112 -14.78 0.58 -0.83
N TYR A 113 -14.01 0.50 0.24
CA TYR A 113 -13.81 1.58 1.21
C TYR A 113 -12.33 1.79 1.46
N ALA A 114 -11.93 3.03 1.69
CA ALA A 114 -10.56 3.38 2.02
C ALA A 114 -10.45 3.95 3.44
N TYR A 115 -9.50 3.43 4.20
CA TYR A 115 -9.02 4.04 5.43
C TYR A 115 -7.67 4.71 5.16
N VAL A 116 -7.70 6.01 5.04
CA VAL A 116 -6.50 6.81 4.72
C VAL A 116 -5.84 7.25 6.03
N HIS A 117 -4.65 6.73 6.34
CA HIS A 117 -3.89 7.08 7.55
C HIS A 117 -3.36 8.51 7.51
N THR A 118 -2.77 8.84 6.38
CA THR A 118 -2.19 10.16 6.13
C THR A 118 -2.31 10.42 4.63
N PRO A 119 -2.83 11.58 4.21
CA PRO A 119 -2.76 11.99 2.81
C PRO A 119 -1.30 11.94 2.32
N LEU A 120 -1.11 11.75 1.01
CA LEU A 120 0.23 11.71 0.45
C LEU A 120 0.94 13.04 0.73
N ARG A 121 1.84 13.05 1.69
CA ARG A 121 2.58 14.25 2.09
C ARG A 121 3.36 14.86 0.93
N ASP A 122 3.85 14.00 0.03
CA ASP A 122 4.61 14.44 -1.15
C ASP A 122 3.73 15.17 -2.18
N ALA A 123 2.40 15.24 -2.01
CA ALA A 123 1.50 16.07 -2.81
C ALA A 123 1.24 17.47 -2.20
N ASP A 124 1.65 17.71 -0.96
CA ASP A 124 1.58 19.01 -0.31
C ASP A 124 2.61 19.98 -0.90
N LYS A 125 2.18 21.22 -1.20
CA LYS A 125 3.02 22.24 -1.87
C LYS A 125 4.29 22.59 -1.07
N ASP A 126 4.18 22.71 0.24
CA ASP A 126 5.31 23.09 1.09
C ASP A 126 6.31 21.95 1.19
N ILE A 127 5.83 20.72 1.26
CA ILE A 127 6.67 19.52 1.27
C ILE A 127 7.33 19.31 -0.10
N ILE A 128 6.61 19.56 -1.20
CA ILE A 128 7.19 19.53 -2.54
C ILE A 128 8.35 20.52 -2.64
N ASN A 129 8.14 21.77 -2.25
CA ASN A 129 9.17 22.81 -2.29
C ASN A 129 10.37 22.44 -1.42
N TRP A 130 10.13 21.94 -0.21
CA TRP A 130 11.19 21.48 0.68
C TRP A 130 11.99 20.30 0.09
N ASN A 131 11.31 19.31 -0.47
CA ASN A 131 11.95 18.16 -1.12
C ASN A 131 12.79 18.58 -2.34
N LEU A 132 12.27 19.49 -3.18
CA LEU A 132 13.01 20.02 -4.33
C LEU A 132 14.27 20.77 -3.92
N LYS A 133 14.23 21.48 -2.79
CA LYS A 133 15.37 22.22 -2.28
C LYS A 133 16.41 21.33 -1.59
N ASN A 134 15.97 20.34 -0.84
CA ASN A 134 16.83 19.62 0.10
C ASN A 134 17.19 18.19 -0.34
N LYS A 135 16.30 17.49 -1.05
CA LYS A 135 16.51 16.09 -1.44
C LYS A 135 16.88 15.92 -2.92
N HIS A 136 16.23 16.67 -3.79
CA HIS A 136 16.41 16.54 -5.24
C HIS A 136 17.30 17.65 -5.78
N ARG A 137 18.63 17.49 -5.64
CA ARG A 137 19.59 18.53 -6.05
C ARG A 137 19.87 18.60 -7.55
N ASN A 138 19.78 17.48 -8.26
CA ASN A 138 20.03 17.44 -9.70
C ASN A 138 18.74 17.54 -10.53
N ILE A 139 18.87 18.03 -11.77
CA ILE A 139 17.74 18.27 -12.69
C ILE A 139 16.93 16.99 -12.94
N ILE A 140 17.61 15.86 -13.18
CA ILE A 140 16.96 14.58 -13.50
C ILE A 140 16.07 14.13 -12.33
N SER A 141 16.61 14.17 -11.09
CA SER A 141 15.89 13.83 -9.89
C SER A 141 14.69 14.75 -9.65
N LYS A 142 14.83 16.06 -9.91
CA LYS A 142 13.71 17.02 -9.83
C LYS A 142 12.60 16.69 -10.80
N THR A 143 12.95 16.43 -12.06
CA THR A 143 11.98 16.12 -13.11
C THR A 143 11.21 14.84 -12.81
N ILE A 144 11.90 13.77 -12.40
CA ILE A 144 11.26 12.50 -12.04
C ILE A 144 10.32 12.70 -10.83
N TYR A 145 10.75 13.44 -9.82
CA TYR A 145 9.94 13.73 -8.64
C TYR A 145 8.68 14.51 -9.01
N LEU A 146 8.79 15.58 -9.81
CA LEU A 146 7.66 16.39 -10.25
C LEU A 146 6.67 15.60 -11.12
N LEU A 147 7.17 14.74 -12.01
CA LEU A 147 6.31 13.84 -12.79
C LEU A 147 5.52 12.90 -11.87
N ALA A 148 6.18 12.29 -10.89
CA ALA A 148 5.50 11.41 -9.93
C ALA A 148 4.42 12.15 -9.11
N VAL A 149 4.71 13.38 -8.67
CA VAL A 149 3.73 14.22 -7.96
C VAL A 149 2.54 14.61 -8.84
N ASN A 150 2.79 14.94 -10.12
CA ASN A 150 1.71 15.31 -11.05
C ASN A 150 0.80 14.14 -11.43
N VAL A 151 1.31 12.92 -11.48
CA VAL A 151 0.48 11.72 -11.70
C VAL A 151 -0.45 11.46 -10.52
N TYR A 152 -0.08 11.94 -9.33
CA TYR A 152 -0.88 11.73 -8.11
C TYR A 152 -1.95 12.82 -7.90
N LYS A 153 -1.77 14.01 -8.44
CA LYS A 153 -2.78 15.09 -8.38
C LYS A 153 -3.93 14.85 -9.35
#